data_a9912e2ba01f8a8bbb0f8a40dbd4f742
#
_entry.id   a9912e2ba01f8a8bbb0f8a40dbd4f742
#
_cell.length_a   1.000
_cell.length_b   1.000
_cell.length_c   1.000
_cell.angle_alpha   90.00
_cell.angle_beta   90.00
_cell.angle_gamma   90.00
#
_symmetry.space_group_name_H-M   'P 1'
#
loop_
_entity.id
_entity.type
_entity.pdbx_description
1 polymer ?
#
loop_
_entity_poly.entity_id
_entity_poly.type
_entity_poly.pdbx_seq_one_letter_code
_entity_poly.pdbx_strand_id
1 'polypeptide(L)'
;MSNADYQIFEDIIQEMMMVYRHDNRPWLIGYSGGKDSTLLVSLVFRAVSRIPENERNKKVYVITSDTMVENPIVKKYMHESSENISSASKAQKLNIQAEIIYPDIHQTFWARVIGLGYPTPEPPGFRWCTERLKINPMNKFVEECIKTNGEIIILLGVRKAESAARSRSISEKEIAGYLLNPHNNINNAYVYNPLTEIENSLVWEYLLKDDGISPWGTSMKQLFSLYQGEDLSEEQSVLGEIDEKKIPITGNSRFGCWCCTLVKEDKSLQSFINKGSDELKPLRECRNW
;
A
#
# COMPACT_ATOMS: atom_id res chain seq x y z
N MET A 1 3.81 14.03 17.76
CA MET A 1 2.32 14.07 17.59
C MET A 1 1.68 14.84 18.73
N SER A 2 0.84 15.82 18.45
CA SER A 2 0.04 16.50 19.46
C SER A 2 -1.10 15.59 19.97
N ASN A 3 -1.74 15.97 21.13
CA ASN A 3 -2.91 15.22 21.60
C ASN A 3 -4.08 15.28 20.59
N ALA A 4 -4.22 16.37 19.84
CA ALA A 4 -5.25 16.51 18.81
C ALA A 4 -5.00 15.57 17.63
N ASP A 5 -3.75 15.42 17.18
CA ASP A 5 -3.40 14.52 16.09
C ASP A 5 -3.61 13.05 16.47
N TYR A 6 -3.30 12.71 17.72
CA TYR A 6 -3.58 11.38 18.27
C TYR A 6 -5.08 11.07 18.24
N GLN A 7 -5.91 12.04 18.62
CA GLN A 7 -7.37 11.87 18.65
C GLN A 7 -7.95 11.58 17.24
N ILE A 8 -7.42 12.19 16.18
CA ILE A 8 -7.85 11.90 14.81
C ILE A 8 -7.74 10.40 14.50
N PHE A 9 -6.62 9.77 14.83
CA PHE A 9 -6.45 8.34 14.59
C PHE A 9 -7.31 7.46 15.49
N GLU A 10 -7.55 7.88 16.73
CA GLU A 10 -8.47 7.19 17.63
C GLU A 10 -9.91 7.25 17.09
N ASP A 11 -10.34 8.39 16.56
CA ASP A 11 -11.66 8.55 15.95
C ASP A 11 -11.83 7.64 14.73
N ILE A 12 -10.79 7.54 13.86
CA ILE A 12 -10.77 6.62 12.73
C ILE A 12 -10.85 5.16 13.20
N ILE A 13 -10.11 4.79 14.26
CA ILE A 13 -10.15 3.43 14.82
C ILE A 13 -11.56 3.12 15.34
N GLN A 14 -12.21 4.04 16.03
CA GLN A 14 -13.57 3.86 16.53
C GLN A 14 -14.59 3.73 15.37
N GLU A 15 -14.46 4.57 14.34
CA GLU A 15 -15.27 4.46 13.12
C GLU A 15 -15.07 3.10 12.44
N MET A 16 -13.83 2.64 12.29
CA MET A 16 -13.53 1.31 11.74
C MET A 16 -14.19 0.20 12.57
N MET A 17 -14.16 0.29 13.91
CA MET A 17 -14.80 -0.69 14.77
C MET A 17 -16.33 -0.72 14.58
N MET A 18 -16.96 0.45 14.40
CA MET A 18 -18.40 0.53 14.09
C MET A 18 -18.71 -0.10 12.73
N VAL A 19 -17.97 0.26 11.67
CA VAL A 19 -18.16 -0.30 10.33
C VAL A 19 -17.87 -1.81 10.32
N TYR A 20 -16.89 -2.28 11.08
CA TYR A 20 -16.59 -3.71 11.21
C TYR A 20 -17.77 -4.50 11.81
N ARG A 21 -18.39 -3.97 12.85
CA ARG A 21 -19.51 -4.62 13.56
C ARG A 21 -20.85 -4.52 12.85
N HIS A 22 -20.98 -3.58 11.90
CA HIS A 22 -22.27 -3.28 11.26
C HIS A 22 -22.82 -4.46 10.43
N ASP A 23 -21.93 -5.25 9.81
CA ASP A 23 -22.30 -6.38 8.94
C ASP A 23 -21.19 -7.45 8.91
N ASN A 24 -21.42 -8.49 8.08
CA ASN A 24 -20.48 -9.61 7.92
C ASN A 24 -19.73 -9.58 6.57
N ARG A 25 -19.86 -8.52 5.77
CA ARG A 25 -19.15 -8.39 4.48
C ARG A 25 -17.65 -8.40 4.72
N PRO A 26 -16.86 -9.24 4.03
CA PRO A 26 -15.42 -9.24 4.20
C PRO A 26 -14.82 -7.91 3.78
N TRP A 27 -13.71 -7.56 4.42
CA TRP A 27 -12.90 -6.41 4.06
C TRP A 27 -11.75 -6.83 3.15
N LEU A 28 -11.42 -6.00 2.17
CA LEU A 28 -10.26 -6.16 1.30
C LEU A 28 -9.42 -4.89 1.31
N ILE A 29 -8.13 -5.02 1.59
CA ILE A 29 -7.17 -3.92 1.63
C ILE A 29 -6.09 -4.22 0.60
N GLY A 30 -5.90 -3.31 -0.37
CA GLY A 30 -4.75 -3.36 -1.26
C GLY A 30 -3.50 -2.86 -0.54
N TYR A 31 -2.52 -3.75 -0.34
CA TYR A 31 -1.27 -3.44 0.35
C TYR A 31 -0.12 -3.35 -0.65
N SER A 32 0.41 -2.15 -0.85
CA SER A 32 1.52 -1.88 -1.78
C SER A 32 2.89 -1.79 -1.09
N GLY A 33 2.95 -2.02 0.23
CA GLY A 33 4.16 -1.76 1.03
C GLY A 33 4.51 -0.27 1.18
N GLY A 34 3.69 0.64 0.62
CA GLY A 34 3.88 2.08 0.78
C GLY A 34 3.29 2.61 2.08
N LYS A 35 3.70 3.82 2.49
CA LYS A 35 3.32 4.44 3.77
C LYS A 35 1.81 4.50 4.03
N ASP A 36 1.02 4.83 3.00
CA ASP A 36 -0.42 5.02 3.14
C ASP A 36 -1.17 3.69 3.33
N SER A 37 -0.81 2.66 2.55
CA SER A 37 -1.33 1.31 2.74
C SER A 37 -0.87 0.68 4.06
N THR A 38 0.35 0.98 4.50
CA THR A 38 0.88 0.54 5.79
C THR A 38 0.13 1.19 6.95
N LEU A 39 -0.16 2.49 6.86
CA LEU A 39 -1.01 3.18 7.84
C LEU A 39 -2.39 2.54 7.91
N LEU A 40 -3.04 2.31 6.76
CA LEU A 40 -4.37 1.71 6.71
C LEU A 40 -4.40 0.34 7.40
N VAL A 41 -3.46 -0.55 7.05
CA VAL A 41 -3.36 -1.88 7.67
C VAL A 41 -3.08 -1.77 9.17
N SER A 42 -2.24 -0.82 9.61
CA SER A 42 -1.95 -0.59 11.04
C SER A 42 -3.20 -0.19 11.82
N LEU A 43 -4.02 0.70 11.27
CA LEU A 43 -5.27 1.13 11.89
C LEU A 43 -6.30 -0.01 11.94
N VAL A 44 -6.41 -0.80 10.87
CA VAL A 44 -7.28 -1.98 10.84
C VAL A 44 -6.85 -3.03 11.88
N PHE A 45 -5.56 -3.31 12.00
CA PHE A 45 -5.04 -4.20 13.06
C PHE A 45 -5.44 -3.69 14.45
N ARG A 46 -5.24 -2.39 14.73
CA ARG A 46 -5.61 -1.79 16.01
C ARG A 46 -7.13 -1.82 16.25
N ALA A 47 -7.92 -1.54 15.23
CA ALA A 47 -9.38 -1.60 15.33
C ALA A 47 -9.87 -3.03 15.64
N VAL A 48 -9.43 -4.01 14.85
CA VAL A 48 -9.85 -5.41 15.02
C VAL A 48 -9.34 -6.01 16.35
N SER A 49 -8.12 -5.64 16.79
CA SER A 49 -7.58 -6.13 18.08
C SER A 49 -8.37 -5.64 19.29
N ARG A 50 -9.04 -4.49 19.21
CA ARG A 50 -9.90 -3.93 20.27
C ARG A 50 -11.31 -4.53 20.30
N ILE A 51 -11.70 -5.25 19.26
CA ILE A 51 -12.98 -5.95 19.21
C ILE A 51 -12.85 -7.26 20.01
N PRO A 52 -13.83 -7.64 20.85
CA PRO A 52 -13.82 -8.92 21.55
C PRO A 52 -13.66 -10.11 20.60
N GLU A 53 -12.91 -11.14 21.00
CA GLU A 53 -12.57 -12.29 20.13
C GLU A 53 -13.81 -12.96 19.54
N ASN A 54 -14.88 -13.08 20.32
CA ASN A 54 -16.15 -13.66 19.89
C ASN A 54 -16.94 -12.82 18.87
N GLU A 55 -16.54 -11.56 18.63
CA GLU A 55 -17.14 -10.67 17.64
C GLU A 55 -16.27 -10.53 16.37
N ARG A 56 -15.08 -11.15 16.33
CA ARG A 56 -14.13 -11.06 15.20
C ARG A 56 -14.49 -12.05 14.07
N ASN A 57 -15.73 -12.03 13.61
CA ASN A 57 -16.24 -12.99 12.62
C ASN A 57 -15.93 -12.60 11.17
N LYS A 58 -15.75 -11.31 10.92
CA LYS A 58 -15.50 -10.78 9.57
C LYS A 58 -14.08 -11.10 9.11
N LYS A 59 -13.95 -11.64 7.88
CA LYS A 59 -12.65 -11.82 7.24
C LYS A 59 -12.10 -10.49 6.74
N VAL A 60 -10.82 -10.28 6.94
CA VAL A 60 -10.08 -9.12 6.41
C VAL A 60 -8.96 -9.65 5.53
N TYR A 61 -8.99 -9.34 4.24
CA TYR A 61 -7.95 -9.70 3.28
C TYR A 61 -6.99 -8.51 3.09
N VAL A 62 -5.69 -8.75 3.24
CA VAL A 62 -4.63 -7.79 2.92
C VAL A 62 -3.90 -8.33 1.70
N ILE A 63 -4.14 -7.72 0.53
CA ILE A 63 -3.70 -8.26 -0.75
C ILE A 63 -2.56 -7.45 -1.32
N THR A 64 -1.43 -8.10 -1.55
CA THR A 64 -0.26 -7.55 -2.22
C THR A 64 -0.20 -8.05 -3.66
N SER A 65 -0.17 -7.15 -4.63
CA SER A 65 0.04 -7.49 -6.04
C SER A 65 1.53 -7.43 -6.37
N ASP A 66 2.17 -8.58 -6.60
CA ASP A 66 3.54 -8.67 -7.11
C ASP A 66 3.50 -8.68 -8.64
N THR A 67 3.94 -7.62 -9.28
CA THR A 67 3.99 -7.51 -10.75
C THR A 67 5.07 -8.35 -11.39
N MET A 68 5.93 -9.00 -10.59
CA MET A 68 7.12 -9.77 -11.00
C MET A 68 8.24 -8.92 -11.61
N VAL A 69 8.08 -7.58 -11.62
CA VAL A 69 9.06 -6.59 -12.08
C VAL A 69 9.23 -5.44 -11.09
N GLU A 70 8.86 -5.66 -9.84
CA GLU A 70 9.09 -4.69 -8.75
C GLU A 70 10.60 -4.57 -8.47
N ASN A 71 11.03 -3.43 -7.91
CA ASN A 71 12.38 -3.30 -7.38
C ASN A 71 12.63 -4.43 -6.35
N PRO A 72 13.74 -5.20 -6.46
CA PRO A 72 13.98 -6.37 -5.61
C PRO A 72 13.97 -6.07 -4.11
N ILE A 73 14.47 -4.90 -3.69
CA ILE A 73 14.46 -4.47 -2.27
C ILE A 73 13.02 -4.23 -1.80
N VAL A 74 12.22 -3.53 -2.61
CA VAL A 74 10.81 -3.26 -2.29
C VAL A 74 10.00 -4.54 -2.32
N LYS A 75 10.24 -5.42 -3.29
CA LYS A 75 9.62 -6.74 -3.37
C LYS A 75 9.88 -7.55 -2.10
N LYS A 76 11.14 -7.66 -1.68
CA LYS A 76 11.51 -8.36 -0.45
C LYS A 76 10.77 -7.78 0.76
N TYR A 77 10.76 -6.46 0.91
CA TYR A 77 10.04 -5.79 2.00
C TYR A 77 8.54 -6.10 1.99
N MET A 78 7.88 -6.08 0.82
CA MET A 78 6.45 -6.39 0.70
C MET A 78 6.14 -7.84 1.09
N HIS A 79 6.98 -8.80 0.65
CA HIS A 79 6.81 -10.22 0.95
C HIS A 79 6.98 -10.49 2.45
N GLU A 80 8.07 -10.01 3.06
CA GLU A 80 8.33 -10.13 4.50
C GLU A 80 7.21 -9.48 5.34
N SER A 81 6.74 -8.30 4.92
CA SER A 81 5.62 -7.64 5.60
C SER A 81 4.32 -8.46 5.51
N SER A 82 4.03 -9.06 4.36
CA SER A 82 2.84 -9.90 4.16
C SER A 82 2.88 -11.16 5.06
N GLU A 83 4.04 -11.80 5.17
CA GLU A 83 4.27 -12.94 6.06
C GLU A 83 4.12 -12.55 7.54
N ASN A 84 4.69 -11.41 7.94
CA ASN A 84 4.58 -10.88 9.29
C ASN A 84 3.14 -10.51 9.65
N ILE A 85 2.37 -9.90 8.72
CA ILE A 85 0.95 -9.61 8.88
C ILE A 85 0.17 -10.90 9.17
N SER A 86 0.37 -11.94 8.37
CA SER A 86 -0.30 -13.23 8.56
C SER A 86 0.07 -13.90 9.88
N SER A 87 1.36 -13.86 10.24
CA SER A 87 1.87 -14.47 11.48
C SER A 87 1.34 -13.75 12.72
N ALA A 88 1.41 -12.42 12.73
CA ALA A 88 0.89 -11.60 13.83
C ALA A 88 -0.63 -11.72 13.98
N SER A 89 -1.36 -11.79 12.87
CA SER A 89 -2.81 -12.01 12.88
C SER A 89 -3.16 -13.32 13.58
N LYS A 90 -2.47 -14.41 13.24
CA LYS A 90 -2.67 -15.72 13.89
C LYS A 90 -2.35 -15.66 15.38
N ALA A 91 -1.21 -15.06 15.75
CA ALA A 91 -0.79 -14.94 17.15
C ALA A 91 -1.77 -14.12 18.00
N GLN A 92 -2.37 -13.08 17.43
CA GLN A 92 -3.34 -12.19 18.07
C GLN A 92 -4.80 -12.65 17.89
N LYS A 93 -5.02 -13.80 17.24
CA LYS A 93 -6.36 -14.33 16.92
C LYS A 93 -7.24 -13.31 16.19
N LEU A 94 -6.66 -12.58 15.26
CA LEU A 94 -7.37 -11.69 14.35
C LEU A 94 -7.77 -12.47 13.09
N ASN A 95 -8.91 -12.18 12.52
CA ASN A 95 -9.33 -12.81 11.26
C ASN A 95 -8.80 -12.01 10.04
N ILE A 96 -7.48 -11.71 10.06
CA ILE A 96 -6.78 -10.95 9.01
C ILE A 96 -5.86 -11.93 8.26
N GLN A 97 -6.01 -12.01 6.95
CA GLN A 97 -5.24 -12.89 6.06
C GLN A 97 -4.51 -12.05 5.02
N ALA A 98 -3.18 -12.15 5.00
CA ALA A 98 -2.38 -11.52 3.96
C ALA A 98 -2.08 -12.52 2.85
N GLU A 99 -2.26 -12.09 1.61
CA GLU A 99 -1.99 -12.90 0.41
C GLU A 99 -1.23 -12.09 -0.63
N ILE A 100 -0.38 -12.77 -1.40
CA ILE A 100 0.31 -12.20 -2.53
C ILE A 100 -0.32 -12.77 -3.80
N ILE A 101 -0.78 -11.89 -4.68
CA ILE A 101 -1.35 -12.24 -5.97
C ILE A 101 -0.40 -11.88 -7.09
N TYR A 102 -0.45 -12.65 -8.16
CA TYR A 102 0.43 -12.51 -9.32
C TYR A 102 -0.40 -12.36 -10.61
N PRO A 103 0.14 -11.68 -11.63
CA PRO A 103 -0.46 -11.72 -12.96
C PRO A 103 -0.42 -13.14 -13.53
N ASP A 104 -1.35 -13.44 -14.40
CA ASP A 104 -1.28 -14.66 -15.23
C ASP A 104 0.07 -14.71 -15.95
N ILE A 105 0.68 -15.91 -16.08
CA ILE A 105 2.02 -16.08 -16.65
C ILE A 105 2.13 -15.49 -18.07
N HIS A 106 1.06 -15.62 -18.86
CA HIS A 106 1.00 -15.05 -20.20
C HIS A 106 0.76 -13.54 -20.24
N GLN A 107 0.40 -12.94 -19.10
CA GLN A 107 0.18 -11.51 -18.95
C GLN A 107 1.38 -10.80 -18.29
N THR A 108 2.41 -11.54 -17.85
CA THR A 108 3.61 -10.95 -17.24
C THR A 108 4.32 -10.00 -18.20
N PHE A 109 5.07 -9.05 -17.66
CA PHE A 109 5.77 -8.02 -18.46
C PHE A 109 6.65 -8.66 -19.55
N TRP A 110 7.49 -9.63 -19.17
CA TRP A 110 8.44 -10.26 -20.10
C TRP A 110 7.76 -11.18 -21.10
N ALA A 111 6.71 -11.88 -20.72
CA ALA A 111 5.94 -12.70 -21.68
C ALA A 111 5.31 -11.80 -22.76
N ARG A 112 4.90 -10.58 -22.42
CA ARG A 112 4.34 -9.63 -23.38
C ARG A 112 5.41 -8.97 -24.23
N VAL A 113 6.45 -8.43 -23.63
CA VAL A 113 7.49 -7.67 -24.36
C VAL A 113 8.35 -8.61 -25.22
N ILE A 114 8.93 -9.65 -24.60
CA ILE A 114 9.85 -10.55 -25.31
C ILE A 114 9.07 -11.63 -26.09
N GLY A 115 8.06 -12.24 -25.44
CA GLY A 115 7.34 -13.37 -26.04
C GLY A 115 6.40 -12.97 -27.16
N LEU A 116 5.73 -11.82 -27.06
CA LEU A 116 4.70 -11.39 -28.00
C LEU A 116 5.06 -10.07 -28.73
N GLY A 117 6.22 -9.50 -28.50
CA GLY A 117 6.65 -8.26 -29.17
C GLY A 117 5.84 -7.02 -28.81
N TYR A 118 5.23 -6.97 -27.61
CA TYR A 118 4.52 -5.76 -27.18
C TYR A 118 5.51 -4.62 -27.01
N PRO A 119 5.15 -3.41 -27.45
CA PRO A 119 5.97 -2.23 -27.15
C PRO A 119 6.02 -2.01 -25.65
N THR A 120 7.12 -1.45 -25.18
CA THR A 120 7.24 -1.01 -23.79
C THR A 120 6.21 0.10 -23.49
N PRO A 121 5.76 0.24 -22.23
CA PRO A 121 4.87 1.33 -21.87
C PRO A 121 5.45 2.69 -22.20
N GLU A 122 4.65 3.58 -22.81
CA GLU A 122 5.09 4.92 -23.25
C GLU A 122 4.15 6.03 -22.79
N PRO A 123 4.70 7.25 -22.45
CA PRO A 123 3.87 8.44 -22.28
C PRO A 123 3.29 8.90 -23.64
N PRO A 124 2.10 9.54 -23.70
CA PRO A 124 1.26 9.95 -22.57
C PRO A 124 0.11 8.99 -22.23
N GLY A 125 0.19 7.73 -22.25
CA GLY A 125 -0.97 6.94 -21.80
C GLY A 125 -0.98 5.46 -22.11
N PHE A 126 -0.01 4.97 -22.86
CA PHE A 126 0.07 3.55 -23.16
C PHE A 126 0.64 2.77 -21.96
N ARG A 127 -0.26 2.48 -20.99
CA ARG A 127 0.07 1.83 -19.70
C ARG A 127 -0.57 0.45 -19.57
N TRP A 128 -0.49 -0.38 -20.58
CA TRP A 128 -1.06 -1.72 -20.57
C TRP A 128 -0.60 -2.56 -19.36
N CYS A 129 0.62 -2.31 -18.85
CA CYS A 129 1.19 -3.01 -17.71
C CYS A 129 0.37 -2.80 -16.42
N THR A 130 -0.15 -1.60 -16.16
CA THR A 130 -0.96 -1.33 -14.96
C THR A 130 -2.20 -2.20 -14.92
N GLU A 131 -2.91 -2.30 -16.05
CA GLU A 131 -4.11 -3.13 -16.15
C GLU A 131 -3.78 -4.60 -15.96
N ARG A 132 -2.80 -5.13 -16.72
CA ARG A 132 -2.49 -6.55 -16.75
C ARG A 132 -1.78 -7.07 -15.51
N LEU A 133 -0.86 -6.26 -14.94
CA LEU A 133 -0.03 -6.71 -13.83
C LEU A 133 -0.61 -6.39 -12.45
N LYS A 134 -1.51 -5.40 -12.34
CA LYS A 134 -2.06 -4.95 -11.05
C LYS A 134 -3.59 -5.06 -11.00
N ILE A 135 -4.28 -4.45 -11.98
CA ILE A 135 -5.75 -4.33 -11.89
C ILE A 135 -6.42 -5.69 -12.13
N ASN A 136 -6.06 -6.41 -13.19
CA ASN A 136 -6.72 -7.67 -13.52
C ASN A 136 -6.55 -8.75 -12.45
N PRO A 137 -5.33 -8.99 -11.88
CA PRO A 137 -5.19 -9.92 -10.76
C PRO A 137 -6.03 -9.54 -9.55
N MET A 138 -6.10 -8.23 -9.21
CA MET A 138 -6.91 -7.73 -8.10
C MET A 138 -8.40 -7.92 -8.36
N ASN A 139 -8.88 -7.57 -9.57
CA ASN A 139 -10.29 -7.75 -9.94
C ASN A 139 -10.70 -9.22 -9.88
N LYS A 140 -9.85 -10.13 -10.37
CA LYS A 140 -10.10 -11.56 -10.26
C LYS A 140 -10.26 -12.00 -8.80
N PHE A 141 -9.39 -11.55 -7.90
CA PHE A 141 -9.50 -11.85 -6.48
C PHE A 141 -10.79 -11.30 -5.88
N VAL A 142 -11.15 -10.05 -6.19
CA VAL A 142 -12.39 -9.41 -5.73
C VAL A 142 -13.62 -10.19 -6.22
N GLU A 143 -13.64 -10.58 -7.49
CA GLU A 143 -14.75 -11.37 -8.06
C GLU A 143 -14.90 -12.73 -7.38
N GLU A 144 -13.80 -13.42 -7.07
CA GLU A 144 -13.81 -14.68 -6.32
C GLU A 144 -14.34 -14.49 -4.90
N CYS A 145 -13.96 -13.39 -4.23
CA CYS A 145 -14.50 -13.03 -2.93
C CYS A 145 -16.01 -12.75 -2.98
N ILE A 146 -16.48 -12.02 -4.00
CA ILE A 146 -17.90 -11.73 -4.20
C ILE A 146 -18.69 -13.01 -4.48
N LYS A 147 -18.18 -13.92 -5.32
CA LYS A 147 -18.82 -15.23 -5.57
C LYS A 147 -19.03 -16.04 -4.29
N THR A 148 -18.09 -15.93 -3.35
CA THR A 148 -18.14 -16.69 -2.10
C THR A 148 -18.99 -16.02 -1.02
N ASN A 149 -18.96 -14.68 -0.93
CA ASN A 149 -19.53 -13.94 0.18
C ASN A 149 -20.72 -13.04 -0.20
N GLY A 150 -21.06 -12.94 -1.50
CA GLY A 150 -22.11 -12.09 -2.03
C GLY A 150 -21.68 -10.64 -2.25
N GLU A 151 -21.10 -10.00 -1.24
CA GLU A 151 -20.64 -8.61 -1.26
C GLU A 151 -19.27 -8.47 -0.57
N ILE A 152 -18.57 -7.38 -0.86
CA ILE A 152 -17.26 -7.05 -0.26
C ILE A 152 -17.12 -5.56 -0.01
N ILE A 153 -16.36 -5.18 1.02
CA ILE A 153 -15.96 -3.79 1.29
C ILE A 153 -14.45 -3.66 1.01
N ILE A 154 -14.11 -2.79 0.05
CA ILE A 154 -12.74 -2.47 -0.31
C ILE A 154 -12.30 -1.23 0.47
N LEU A 155 -11.28 -1.37 1.30
CA LEU A 155 -10.68 -0.27 2.04
C LEU A 155 -9.52 0.30 1.24
N LEU A 156 -9.54 1.61 1.01
CA LEU A 156 -8.50 2.31 0.26
C LEU A 156 -7.78 3.34 1.14
N GLY A 157 -6.45 3.30 1.13
CA GLY A 157 -5.60 4.28 1.78
C GLY A 157 -5.39 5.56 0.96
N VAL A 158 -6.40 6.01 0.22
CA VAL A 158 -6.34 7.23 -0.59
C VAL A 158 -6.54 8.47 0.27
N ARG A 159 -5.81 9.55 -0.05
CA ARG A 159 -5.87 10.81 0.68
C ARG A 159 -5.98 11.99 -0.29
N LYS A 160 -6.77 13.01 0.07
CA LYS A 160 -6.90 14.25 -0.71
C LYS A 160 -5.56 14.98 -0.83
N ALA A 161 -4.75 14.94 0.21
CA ALA A 161 -3.43 15.57 0.28
C ALA A 161 -2.38 15.00 -0.70
N GLU A 162 -2.63 13.85 -1.37
CA GLU A 162 -1.65 13.26 -2.28
C GLU A 162 -1.52 13.99 -3.63
N SER A 163 -2.62 14.49 -4.18
CA SER A 163 -2.62 15.30 -5.40
C SER A 163 -3.99 15.93 -5.66
N ALA A 164 -4.01 17.08 -6.35
CA ALA A 164 -5.26 17.73 -6.78
C ALA A 164 -6.16 16.82 -7.63
N ALA A 165 -5.59 15.95 -8.45
CA ALA A 165 -6.35 14.98 -9.26
C ALA A 165 -7.03 13.93 -8.36
N ARG A 166 -6.36 13.44 -7.32
CA ARG A 166 -6.96 12.51 -6.35
C ARG A 166 -8.04 13.18 -5.52
N SER A 167 -7.79 14.40 -5.04
CA SER A 167 -8.79 15.18 -4.31
C SER A 167 -10.10 15.31 -5.10
N ARG A 168 -10.01 15.69 -6.38
CA ARG A 168 -11.20 15.77 -7.26
C ARG A 168 -11.88 14.41 -7.43
N SER A 169 -11.11 13.36 -7.76
CA SER A 169 -11.64 12.01 -7.97
C SER A 169 -12.33 11.43 -6.73
N ILE A 170 -11.83 11.74 -5.53
CA ILE A 170 -12.47 11.34 -4.27
C ILE A 170 -13.77 12.11 -4.10
N SER A 171 -13.74 13.45 -4.19
CA SER A 171 -14.92 14.30 -3.99
C SER A 171 -16.06 14.02 -5.00
N GLU A 172 -15.72 13.62 -6.23
CA GLU A 172 -16.71 13.24 -7.26
C GLU A 172 -17.38 11.88 -6.98
N LYS A 173 -16.75 11.02 -6.19
CA LYS A 173 -17.22 9.64 -5.93
C LYS A 173 -17.83 9.47 -4.54
N GLU A 174 -17.54 10.36 -3.61
CA GLU A 174 -18.13 10.33 -2.28
C GLU A 174 -19.57 10.80 -2.32
N ILE A 175 -20.46 9.94 -1.82
CA ILE A 175 -21.85 10.33 -1.57
C ILE A 175 -21.90 10.95 -0.18
N ALA A 176 -22.27 12.22 -0.12
CA ALA A 176 -22.33 12.96 1.15
C ALA A 176 -23.18 12.22 2.20
N GLY A 177 -22.60 12.02 3.38
CA GLY A 177 -23.25 11.34 4.51
C GLY A 177 -23.17 9.81 4.51
N TYR A 178 -22.49 9.21 3.54
CA TYR A 178 -22.27 7.76 3.50
C TYR A 178 -20.80 7.41 3.69
N LEU A 179 -20.48 6.52 4.63
CA LEU A 179 -19.14 5.98 4.83
C LEU A 179 -18.76 4.97 3.75
N LEU A 180 -19.74 4.21 3.27
CA LEU A 180 -19.57 3.18 2.25
C LEU A 180 -20.18 3.66 0.93
N ASN A 181 -19.37 3.74 -0.11
CA ASN A 181 -19.79 4.13 -1.44
C ASN A 181 -19.76 2.93 -2.40
N PRO A 182 -20.72 2.73 -3.30
CA PRO A 182 -20.66 1.68 -4.32
C PRO A 182 -19.37 1.80 -5.16
N HIS A 183 -18.76 0.68 -5.49
CA HIS A 183 -17.63 0.68 -6.41
C HIS A 183 -18.10 0.90 -7.84
N ASN A 184 -17.44 1.80 -8.61
CA ASN A 184 -17.94 2.24 -9.92
C ASN A 184 -18.01 1.13 -10.98
N ASN A 185 -17.08 0.16 -10.92
CA ASN A 185 -16.90 -0.83 -12.00
C ASN A 185 -17.15 -2.27 -11.54
N ILE A 186 -17.33 -2.51 -10.26
CA ILE A 186 -17.51 -3.85 -9.71
C ILE A 186 -18.83 -3.87 -8.94
N ASN A 187 -19.78 -4.64 -9.45
CA ASN A 187 -21.05 -4.84 -8.75
C ASN A 187 -20.82 -5.58 -7.43
N ASN A 188 -21.64 -5.29 -6.43
CA ASN A 188 -21.56 -5.90 -5.09
C ASN A 188 -20.23 -5.63 -4.35
N ALA A 189 -19.50 -4.60 -4.76
CA ALA A 189 -18.35 -4.06 -4.06
C ALA A 189 -18.64 -2.65 -3.56
N TYR A 190 -18.22 -2.38 -2.34
CA TYR A 190 -18.32 -1.06 -1.70
C TYR A 190 -16.93 -0.55 -1.37
N VAL A 191 -16.76 0.75 -1.34
CA VAL A 191 -15.49 1.42 -1.03
C VAL A 191 -15.61 2.16 0.28
N TYR A 192 -14.61 2.00 1.14
CA TYR A 192 -14.44 2.72 2.39
C TYR A 192 -13.06 3.41 2.40
N ASN A 193 -13.06 4.74 2.57
CA ASN A 193 -11.87 5.60 2.50
C ASN A 193 -11.59 6.30 3.85
N PRO A 194 -11.13 5.59 4.88
CA PRO A 194 -10.99 6.18 6.22
C PRO A 194 -9.86 7.21 6.34
N LEU A 195 -8.95 7.29 5.37
CA LEU A 195 -7.77 8.16 5.43
C LEU A 195 -7.89 9.45 4.61
N THR A 196 -9.07 9.73 4.04
CA THR A 196 -9.29 10.80 3.05
C THR A 196 -8.72 12.16 3.49
N GLU A 197 -8.90 12.53 4.75
CA GLU A 197 -8.52 13.84 5.29
C GLU A 197 -7.14 13.86 5.98
N ILE A 198 -6.40 12.74 6.00
CA ILE A 198 -5.12 12.65 6.70
C ILE A 198 -4.01 13.35 5.91
N GLU A 199 -3.30 14.26 6.56
CA GLU A 199 -2.14 14.96 6.00
C GLU A 199 -0.89 14.07 5.94
N ASN A 200 0.07 14.44 5.08
CA ASN A 200 1.26 13.63 4.82
C ASN A 200 2.20 13.54 6.03
N SER A 201 2.34 14.62 6.79
CA SER A 201 3.13 14.67 8.03
C SER A 201 2.59 13.66 9.06
N LEU A 202 1.28 13.65 9.28
CA LEU A 202 0.62 12.77 10.24
C LEU A 202 0.80 11.29 9.93
N VAL A 203 0.91 10.91 8.64
CA VAL A 203 1.19 9.52 8.25
C VAL A 203 2.50 9.03 8.88
N TRP A 204 3.58 9.79 8.71
CA TRP A 204 4.87 9.40 9.24
C TRP A 204 4.95 9.51 10.76
N GLU A 205 4.37 10.56 11.34
CA GLU A 205 4.29 10.71 12.80
C GLU A 205 3.58 9.50 13.44
N TYR A 206 2.51 9.01 12.81
CA TYR A 206 1.81 7.81 13.29
C TYR A 206 2.64 6.55 13.12
N LEU A 207 3.25 6.34 11.95
CA LEU A 207 4.01 5.12 11.66
C LEU A 207 5.30 5.00 12.48
N LEU A 208 5.92 6.14 12.81
CA LEU A 208 7.17 6.18 13.57
C LEU A 208 6.96 6.26 15.09
N LYS A 209 5.72 6.40 15.57
CA LYS A 209 5.42 6.31 17.00
C LYS A 209 5.69 4.89 17.53
N ASP A 210 5.67 4.71 18.84
CA ASP A 210 5.84 3.42 19.49
C ASP A 210 7.14 2.71 19.00
N ASP A 211 8.26 3.43 19.00
CA ASP A 211 9.58 2.99 18.48
C ASP A 211 9.60 2.66 16.98
N GLY A 212 8.56 3.02 16.25
CA GLY A 212 8.40 2.73 14.83
C GLY A 212 8.24 1.24 14.55
N ILE A 213 7.51 0.54 15.40
CA ILE A 213 7.16 -0.87 15.21
C ILE A 213 5.67 -0.99 14.85
N SER A 214 5.39 -1.64 13.75
CA SER A 214 4.01 -1.91 13.31
C SER A 214 3.30 -2.93 14.23
N PRO A 215 1.97 -3.01 14.20
CA PRO A 215 1.22 -4.03 14.95
C PRO A 215 1.59 -5.49 14.62
N TRP A 216 2.25 -5.71 13.48
CA TRP A 216 2.76 -7.03 13.05
C TRP A 216 4.28 -7.18 13.19
N GLY A 217 4.95 -6.28 13.91
CA GLY A 217 6.36 -6.40 14.25
C GLY A 217 7.36 -5.92 13.20
N THR A 218 6.91 -5.38 12.07
CA THR A 218 7.82 -4.83 11.04
C THR A 218 8.29 -3.42 11.44
N SER A 219 9.59 -3.14 11.23
CA SER A 219 10.15 -1.81 11.51
C SER A 219 9.70 -0.77 10.48
N MET A 220 9.04 0.27 10.95
CA MET A 220 8.64 1.42 10.14
C MET A 220 9.83 2.34 9.82
N LYS A 221 10.91 2.27 10.61
CA LYS A 221 12.18 2.93 10.27
C LYS A 221 12.79 2.35 8.99
N GLN A 222 12.65 1.04 8.77
CA GLN A 222 13.05 0.42 7.50
C GLN A 222 12.19 0.97 6.34
N LEU A 223 10.87 1.03 6.49
CA LEU A 223 10.00 1.65 5.49
C LEU A 223 10.41 3.12 5.24
N PHE A 224 10.63 3.89 6.30
CA PHE A 224 11.05 5.28 6.18
C PHE A 224 12.36 5.43 5.41
N SER A 225 13.36 4.57 5.67
CA SER A 225 14.64 4.58 4.95
C SER A 225 14.50 4.29 3.44
N LEU A 226 13.49 3.51 3.03
CA LEU A 226 13.18 3.30 1.61
C LEU A 226 12.69 4.59 0.92
N TYR A 227 12.02 5.48 1.67
CA TYR A 227 11.55 6.76 1.16
C TYR A 227 12.62 7.86 1.19
N GLN A 228 13.60 7.78 2.06
CA GLN A 228 14.68 8.78 2.19
C GLN A 228 15.73 8.72 1.07
N GLY A 229 15.49 7.96 0.04
CA GLY A 229 16.42 7.65 -1.04
C GLY A 229 17.09 8.82 -1.77
N GLU A 230 16.70 10.07 -1.54
CA GLU A 230 17.16 11.20 -2.35
C GLU A 230 17.90 12.31 -1.59
N ASP A 231 17.87 12.39 -0.24
CA ASP A 231 18.28 13.65 0.43
C ASP A 231 19.14 13.53 1.71
N LEU A 232 19.73 12.39 2.05
CA LEU A 232 20.64 12.33 3.20
C LEU A 232 22.08 12.13 2.78
N SER A 233 22.93 13.15 3.01
CA SER A 233 24.39 13.02 3.08
C SER A 233 24.78 11.96 4.11
N GLU A 234 25.84 11.22 3.83
CA GLU A 234 26.36 10.04 4.57
C GLU A 234 26.53 10.23 6.09
N GLU A 235 26.56 11.48 6.59
CA GLU A 235 26.77 11.80 8.00
C GLU A 235 25.55 11.56 8.92
N GLN A 236 24.35 11.30 8.38
CA GLN A 236 23.11 11.16 9.18
C GLN A 236 22.55 9.73 9.26
N SER A 237 23.23 8.73 8.67
CA SER A 237 22.76 7.34 8.66
C SER A 237 23.22 6.52 9.88
N VAL A 238 24.09 7.06 10.74
CA VAL A 238 24.61 6.37 11.92
C VAL A 238 23.98 6.94 13.16
N LEU A 239 23.02 6.21 13.75
CA LEU A 239 22.54 6.39 15.14
C LEU A 239 22.23 7.85 15.55
N GLY A 240 21.30 8.51 14.87
CA GLY A 240 20.78 9.80 15.28
C GLY A 240 19.27 9.75 15.47
N GLU A 241 18.80 10.44 16.49
CA GLU A 241 17.37 10.76 16.69
C GLU A 241 16.77 11.20 15.36
N ILE A 242 15.64 10.60 14.97
CA ILE A 242 14.90 11.04 13.80
C ILE A 242 14.50 12.48 14.04
N ASP A 243 15.15 13.41 13.36
CA ASP A 243 14.80 14.82 13.45
C ASP A 243 13.42 15.00 12.83
N GLU A 244 12.41 15.13 13.68
CA GLU A 244 11.00 15.30 13.28
C GLU A 244 10.79 16.46 12.29
N LYS A 245 11.73 17.42 12.26
CA LYS A 245 11.70 18.57 11.34
C LYS A 245 12.11 18.22 9.91
N LYS A 246 12.66 17.01 9.68
CA LYS A 246 13.14 16.53 8.37
C LYS A 246 12.28 15.43 7.77
N ILE A 247 11.03 15.30 8.18
CA ILE A 247 10.08 14.39 7.52
C ILE A 247 9.98 14.79 6.05
N PRO A 248 10.24 13.87 5.11
CA PRO A 248 10.20 14.20 3.68
C PRO A 248 8.79 14.65 3.30
N ILE A 249 8.64 15.96 3.06
CA ILE A 249 7.37 16.59 2.66
C ILE A 249 6.98 16.17 1.23
N THR A 250 7.92 15.66 0.44
CA THR A 250 7.74 15.36 -0.97
C THR A 250 7.24 13.94 -1.19
N GLY A 251 5.97 13.82 -1.54
CA GLY A 251 5.31 12.57 -1.93
C GLY A 251 5.73 12.01 -3.30
N ASN A 252 6.94 12.23 -3.76
CA ASN A 252 7.40 11.83 -5.10
C ASN A 252 8.09 10.46 -5.14
N SER A 253 8.47 9.87 -4.01
CA SER A 253 9.04 8.52 -3.98
C SER A 253 7.92 7.51 -4.08
N ARG A 254 7.56 7.10 -5.28
CA ARG A 254 6.69 5.95 -5.54
C ARG A 254 7.56 4.79 -5.97
N PHE A 255 7.48 3.70 -5.23
CA PHE A 255 8.09 2.46 -5.69
C PHE A 255 7.45 2.02 -6.99
N GLY A 256 8.26 1.94 -8.04
CA GLY A 256 7.85 1.52 -9.38
C GLY A 256 8.50 0.21 -9.79
N CYS A 257 8.09 -0.27 -10.96
CA CYS A 257 8.75 -1.40 -11.60
C CYS A 257 10.14 -0.96 -12.07
N TRP A 258 11.19 -1.72 -11.79
CA TRP A 258 12.55 -1.37 -12.19
C TRP A 258 12.74 -1.25 -13.70
N CYS A 259 11.89 -1.92 -14.51
CA CYS A 259 11.89 -1.86 -15.97
C CYS A 259 10.95 -0.77 -16.55
N CYS A 260 10.46 0.16 -15.72
CA CYS A 260 9.46 1.15 -16.14
C CYS A 260 10.06 2.20 -17.10
N THR A 261 9.52 2.28 -18.31
CA THR A 261 9.92 3.23 -19.36
C THR A 261 9.09 4.52 -19.35
N LEU A 262 8.06 4.60 -18.50
CA LEU A 262 7.21 5.80 -18.33
C LEU A 262 7.94 6.96 -17.65
N VAL A 263 9.02 6.68 -16.95
CA VAL A 263 9.88 7.68 -16.30
C VAL A 263 11.24 7.67 -17.00
N LYS A 264 11.82 8.83 -17.23
CA LYS A 264 13.12 8.95 -17.89
C LYS A 264 14.23 8.30 -17.06
N GLU A 265 14.19 8.49 -15.75
CA GLU A 265 15.15 7.94 -14.80
C GLU A 265 14.40 7.30 -13.62
N ASP A 266 14.87 6.15 -13.16
CA ASP A 266 14.40 5.56 -11.92
C ASP A 266 15.26 6.03 -10.75
N LYS A 267 14.80 7.11 -10.11
CA LYS A 267 15.49 7.71 -8.98
C LYS A 267 15.59 6.78 -7.79
N SER A 268 14.56 5.95 -7.55
CA SER A 268 14.57 4.98 -6.45
C SER A 268 15.64 3.92 -6.65
N LEU A 269 15.74 3.35 -7.86
CA LEU A 269 16.77 2.37 -8.21
C LEU A 269 18.18 2.97 -8.08
N GLN A 270 18.35 4.22 -8.59
CA GLN A 270 19.62 4.93 -8.46
C GLN A 270 20.00 5.19 -7.01
N SER A 271 19.03 5.56 -6.19
CA SER A 271 19.28 5.81 -4.77
C SER A 271 19.74 4.56 -4.02
N PHE A 272 19.12 3.40 -4.27
CA PHE A 272 19.55 2.14 -3.66
C PHE A 272 20.98 1.78 -4.08
N ILE A 273 21.34 1.99 -5.36
CA ILE A 273 22.73 1.78 -5.84
C ILE A 273 23.70 2.71 -5.12
N ASN A 274 23.37 3.99 -4.97
CA ASN A 274 24.21 4.96 -4.26
C ASN A 274 24.40 4.62 -2.77
N LYS A 275 23.45 3.88 -2.18
CA LYS A 275 23.52 3.35 -0.80
C LYS A 275 24.24 2.01 -0.69
N GLY A 276 24.87 1.52 -1.75
CA GLY A 276 25.68 0.31 -1.76
C GLY A 276 24.98 -0.96 -2.25
N SER A 277 23.76 -0.87 -2.81
CA SER A 277 23.07 -2.02 -3.42
C SER A 277 23.58 -2.25 -4.84
N ASP A 278 24.85 -2.63 -4.96
CA ASP A 278 25.55 -2.81 -6.25
C ASP A 278 24.93 -3.90 -7.13
N GLU A 279 24.25 -4.86 -6.54
CA GLU A 279 23.48 -5.91 -7.22
C GLU A 279 22.36 -5.38 -8.11
N LEU A 280 21.95 -4.12 -7.93
CA LEU A 280 20.92 -3.48 -8.75
C LEU A 280 21.50 -2.79 -10.00
N LYS A 281 22.81 -2.65 -10.13
CA LYS A 281 23.45 -2.03 -11.31
C LYS A 281 23.06 -2.70 -12.64
N PRO A 282 23.06 -4.06 -12.75
CA PRO A 282 22.64 -4.71 -13.99
C PRO A 282 21.18 -4.41 -14.38
N LEU A 283 20.28 -4.27 -13.40
CA LEU A 283 18.88 -3.92 -13.66
C LEU A 283 18.76 -2.50 -14.23
N ARG A 284 19.52 -1.55 -13.68
CA ARG A 284 19.58 -0.19 -14.19
C ARG A 284 20.14 -0.15 -15.62
N GLU A 285 21.20 -0.89 -15.90
CA GLU A 285 21.81 -0.98 -17.22
C GLU A 285 20.82 -1.55 -18.24
N CYS A 286 20.19 -2.69 -17.89
CA CYS A 286 19.16 -3.31 -18.73
C CYS A 286 17.98 -2.37 -19.03
N ARG A 287 17.53 -1.60 -18.03
CA ARG A 287 16.44 -0.62 -18.18
C ARG A 287 16.81 0.52 -19.14
N ASN A 288 18.07 0.98 -19.11
CA ASN A 288 18.54 2.13 -19.86
C ASN A 288 19.03 1.77 -21.27
N TRP A 289 19.14 0.47 -21.56
CA TRP A 289 19.48 -0.06 -22.89
C TRP A 289 18.30 0.01 -23.83
#